data_fd3eac381a9f2eeb84cca84cb94a40ac
#
_entry.id   fd3eac381a9f2eeb84cca84cb94a40ac
#
_cell.length_a   1.000
_cell.length_b   1.000
_cell.length_c   1.000
_cell.angle_alpha   90.00
_cell.angle_beta   90.00
_cell.angle_gamma   90.00
#
_symmetry.space_group_name_H-M   'P 1'
#
loop_
_entity.id
_entity.type
_entity.pdbx_description
1 polymer ?
#
loop_
_entity_poly.entity_id
_entity_poly.type
_entity_poly.pdbx_seq_one_letter_code
_entity_poly.pdbx_strand_id
1 'polypeptide(L)'
;MTIKIKPGDIVRYHGETIRVMGLDMGASDFEVQLSHFGWVDTDSANNIELVESIPDTTLKDGDEVIIRDIPEDEKDMYGPSWVSSMDELGLSNEPHIIENVHYRDDYGWIGRIGRYTFQLYHVEPVNSFDII
;
A
#
# COMPACT_ATOMS: atom_id res chain seq x y z
N MET A 1 5.79 -24.38 -4.39
CA MET A 1 5.00 -23.46 -5.19
C MET A 1 5.18 -22.04 -4.71
N THR A 2 5.36 -21.12 -5.61
CA THR A 2 5.61 -19.74 -5.25
C THR A 2 4.33 -18.95 -5.30
N ILE A 3 4.03 -18.21 -4.25
CA ILE A 3 2.87 -17.37 -4.24
C ILE A 3 3.28 -16.03 -4.83
N LYS A 4 2.59 -15.61 -5.88
CA LYS A 4 2.92 -14.36 -6.53
C LYS A 4 2.01 -13.26 -6.04
N ILE A 5 2.30 -12.71 -4.90
CA ILE A 5 1.57 -11.57 -4.36
C ILE A 5 2.56 -10.44 -4.12
N LYS A 6 2.07 -9.23 -4.14
CA LYS A 6 2.89 -8.06 -3.89
C LYS A 6 2.16 -7.10 -2.97
N PRO A 7 2.86 -6.17 -2.33
CA PRO A 7 2.19 -5.19 -1.46
C PRO A 7 1.13 -4.42 -2.23
N GLY A 8 -0.02 -4.27 -1.61
CA GLY A 8 -1.16 -3.62 -2.22
C GLY A 8 -2.21 -4.59 -2.76
N ASP A 9 -1.84 -5.84 -3.02
CA ASP A 9 -2.77 -6.84 -3.54
C ASP A 9 -3.87 -7.12 -2.53
N ILE A 10 -5.04 -7.50 -3.02
CA ILE A 10 -6.16 -7.92 -2.19
C ILE A 10 -6.18 -9.45 -2.19
N VAL A 11 -6.21 -10.02 -1.02
CA VAL A 11 -6.16 -11.47 -0.85
C VAL A 11 -7.24 -11.95 0.12
N ARG A 12 -7.52 -13.24 0.09
CA ARG A 12 -8.42 -13.86 1.07
C ARG A 12 -7.57 -14.70 2.00
N TYR A 13 -7.75 -14.52 3.29
CA TYR A 13 -7.02 -15.26 4.31
C TYR A 13 -7.96 -15.49 5.49
N HIS A 14 -8.12 -16.74 5.92
CA HIS A 14 -9.06 -17.12 6.98
C HIS A 14 -10.48 -16.58 6.75
N GLY A 15 -10.91 -16.62 5.51
CA GLY A 15 -12.26 -16.18 5.16
C GLY A 15 -12.45 -14.68 5.05
N GLU A 16 -11.40 -13.90 5.30
CA GLU A 16 -11.50 -12.45 5.20
C GLU A 16 -10.77 -11.92 3.98
N THR A 17 -11.31 -10.89 3.37
CA THR A 17 -10.68 -10.22 2.24
C THR A 17 -9.92 -9.03 2.76
N ILE A 18 -8.60 -9.04 2.60
CA ILE A 18 -7.71 -8.06 3.21
C ILE A 18 -6.59 -7.68 2.25
N ARG A 19 -5.81 -6.69 2.63
CA ARG A 19 -4.74 -6.16 1.78
C ARG A 19 -3.38 -6.64 2.27
N VAL A 20 -2.49 -6.93 1.32
CA VAL A 20 -1.09 -7.21 1.61
C VAL A 20 -0.41 -5.85 1.85
N MET A 21 0.12 -5.66 3.06
CA MET A 21 0.72 -4.39 3.45
C MET A 21 2.23 -4.38 3.23
N GLY A 22 2.87 -5.52 3.28
CA GLY A 22 4.33 -5.59 3.10
C GLY A 22 4.83 -7.01 3.02
N LEU A 23 6.08 -7.15 2.64
CA LEU A 23 6.78 -8.43 2.54
C LEU A 23 8.13 -8.31 3.24
N ASP A 24 8.54 -9.35 3.97
CA ASP A 24 9.88 -9.37 4.55
C ASP A 24 10.75 -10.28 3.69
N MET A 25 11.52 -9.67 2.82
CA MET A 25 12.36 -10.39 1.87
C MET A 25 13.71 -10.79 2.46
N GLY A 26 14.00 -10.32 3.68
CA GLY A 26 15.27 -10.61 4.32
C GLY A 26 15.24 -11.78 5.28
N ALA A 27 14.05 -12.30 5.60
CA ALA A 27 13.93 -13.38 6.52
C ALA A 27 14.26 -14.72 5.86
N SER A 28 14.69 -15.70 6.63
CA SER A 28 14.93 -17.02 6.08
C SER A 28 13.60 -17.63 5.65
N ASP A 29 12.52 -17.30 6.34
CA ASP A 29 11.19 -17.69 5.94
C ASP A 29 10.55 -16.44 5.33
N PHE A 30 9.84 -16.63 4.23
CA PHE A 30 9.16 -15.53 3.58
C PHE A 30 7.95 -15.16 4.44
N GLU A 31 7.88 -13.92 4.87
CA GLU A 31 6.77 -13.44 5.68
C GLU A 31 5.99 -12.37 4.95
N VAL A 32 4.67 -12.39 5.14
CA VAL A 32 3.75 -11.45 4.50
C VAL A 32 3.03 -10.70 5.61
N GLN A 33 2.98 -9.37 5.49
CA GLN A 33 2.21 -8.55 6.43
C GLN A 33 0.83 -8.31 5.82
N LEU A 34 -0.21 -8.72 6.54
CA LEU A 34 -1.59 -8.56 6.09
C LEU A 34 -2.32 -7.57 7.01
N SER A 35 -3.17 -6.73 6.44
CA SER A 35 -3.99 -5.84 7.24
C SER A 35 -4.85 -6.70 8.16
N HIS A 36 -5.10 -6.23 9.37
CA HIS A 36 -5.89 -6.94 10.37
C HIS A 36 -5.14 -8.12 11.05
N PHE A 37 -4.32 -8.87 10.33
CA PHE A 37 -3.63 -10.04 10.92
C PHE A 37 -2.17 -9.79 11.26
N GLY A 38 -1.54 -8.81 10.65
CA GLY A 38 -0.12 -8.55 10.87
C GLY A 38 0.76 -9.50 10.07
N TRP A 39 1.90 -9.84 10.60
CA TRP A 39 2.86 -10.69 9.89
C TRP A 39 2.47 -12.16 10.01
N VAL A 40 2.45 -12.85 8.89
CA VAL A 40 2.20 -14.29 8.83
C VAL A 40 3.40 -14.98 8.20
N ASP A 41 3.69 -16.17 8.65
CA ASP A 41 4.87 -16.90 8.16
C ASP A 41 4.60 -17.61 6.84
N THR A 42 5.64 -18.22 6.28
CA THR A 42 5.55 -18.89 4.98
C THR A 42 4.53 -20.01 4.97
N ASP A 43 4.40 -20.76 6.06
CA ASP A 43 3.44 -21.86 6.08
C ASP A 43 2.01 -21.30 6.07
N SER A 44 1.77 -20.23 6.81
CA SER A 44 0.47 -19.58 6.82
C SER A 44 0.19 -18.91 5.48
N ALA A 45 1.24 -18.42 4.80
CA ALA A 45 1.09 -17.79 3.50
C ALA A 45 0.55 -18.73 2.43
N ASN A 46 0.70 -20.06 2.61
CA ASN A 46 0.16 -21.02 1.67
C ASN A 46 -1.39 -21.00 1.67
N ASN A 47 -2.00 -20.41 2.68
CA ASN A 47 -3.46 -20.30 2.76
C ASN A 47 -3.95 -18.95 2.28
N ILE A 48 -3.07 -18.16 1.67
CA ILE A 48 -3.45 -16.85 1.13
C ILE A 48 -3.87 -17.05 -0.31
N GLU A 49 -5.06 -16.54 -0.65
CA GLU A 49 -5.58 -16.67 -2.00
C GLU A 49 -5.66 -15.28 -2.62
N LEU A 50 -5.06 -15.10 -3.77
CA LEU A 50 -5.11 -13.80 -4.46
C LEU A 50 -6.51 -13.54 -4.98
N VAL A 51 -7.07 -12.39 -4.62
CA VAL A 51 -8.40 -11.98 -5.08
C VAL A 51 -8.24 -10.94 -6.19
N GLU A 52 -7.42 -9.94 -5.97
CA GLU A 52 -7.21 -8.90 -6.97
C GLU A 52 -5.78 -8.36 -6.87
N SER A 53 -5.08 -8.36 -7.98
CA SER A 53 -3.74 -7.79 -8.03
C SER A 53 -3.84 -6.35 -8.47
N ILE A 54 -3.17 -5.43 -7.74
CA ILE A 54 -3.21 -4.05 -8.16
C ILE A 54 -2.27 -3.88 -9.33
N PRO A 55 -2.65 -3.05 -10.31
CA PRO A 55 -1.79 -2.79 -11.45
C PRO A 55 -0.61 -1.90 -11.03
N ASP A 56 0.41 -1.87 -11.85
CA ASP A 56 1.52 -0.96 -11.64
C ASP A 56 1.00 0.47 -11.72
N THR A 57 1.61 1.36 -10.94
CA THR A 57 1.16 2.73 -10.92
C THR A 57 1.49 3.46 -12.21
N THR A 58 0.63 4.42 -12.55
CA THR A 58 0.93 5.34 -13.65
C THR A 58 1.40 6.68 -13.10
N LEU A 59 1.48 6.82 -11.77
CA LEU A 59 1.94 8.05 -11.16
C LEU A 59 3.44 8.22 -11.37
N LYS A 60 3.86 9.45 -11.50
CA LYS A 60 5.27 9.80 -11.64
C LYS A 60 5.57 11.06 -10.86
N ASP A 61 6.84 11.33 -10.66
CA ASP A 61 7.27 12.48 -9.89
C ASP A 61 6.67 13.76 -10.48
N GLY A 62 6.13 14.59 -9.63
CA GLY A 62 5.51 15.86 -10.03
C GLY A 62 3.99 15.77 -10.22
N ASP A 63 3.43 14.57 -10.22
CA ASP A 63 1.98 14.44 -10.37
C ASP A 63 1.25 14.95 -9.14
N GLU A 64 0.06 15.49 -9.34
CA GLU A 64 -0.79 15.91 -8.24
C GLU A 64 -1.66 14.74 -7.80
N VAL A 65 -1.74 14.52 -6.50
CA VAL A 65 -2.50 13.40 -5.93
C VAL A 65 -3.30 13.88 -4.73
N ILE A 66 -4.32 13.12 -4.36
CA ILE A 66 -5.02 13.31 -3.09
C ILE A 66 -4.88 12.02 -2.30
N ILE A 67 -4.96 12.12 -0.99
CA ILE A 67 -4.83 10.97 -0.12
C ILE A 67 -6.21 10.37 0.10
N ARG A 68 -6.33 9.07 -0.09
CA ARG A 68 -7.60 8.38 0.11
C ARG A 68 -7.87 8.19 1.60
N ASP A 69 -9.13 7.94 1.93
CA ASP A 69 -9.50 7.55 3.28
C ASP A 69 -8.97 6.13 3.52
N ILE A 70 -8.17 5.94 4.55
CA ILE A 70 -7.50 4.69 4.82
C ILE A 70 -8.11 4.02 6.05
N PRO A 71 -8.49 2.74 5.96
CA PRO A 71 -9.00 2.02 7.11
C PRO A 71 -8.00 1.95 8.27
N GLU A 72 -8.49 2.00 9.50
CA GLU A 72 -7.62 2.00 10.67
C GLU A 72 -6.73 0.76 10.76
N ASP A 73 -7.23 -0.41 10.38
CA ASP A 73 -6.43 -1.62 10.43
C ASP A 73 -5.28 -1.58 9.44
N GLU A 74 -5.41 -0.84 8.35
CA GLU A 74 -4.31 -0.65 7.41
C GLU A 74 -3.30 0.35 7.97
N LYS A 75 -3.75 1.40 8.68
CA LYS A 75 -2.83 2.36 9.27
C LYS A 75 -1.94 1.69 10.32
N ASP A 76 -2.51 0.80 11.12
CA ASP A 76 -1.76 0.13 12.16
C ASP A 76 -0.69 -0.80 11.58
N MET A 77 -0.90 -1.31 10.40
CA MET A 77 0.03 -2.22 9.75
C MET A 77 0.85 -1.54 8.65
N TYR A 78 0.82 -0.22 8.59
CA TYR A 78 1.42 0.51 7.49
C TYR A 78 2.94 0.37 7.51
N GLY A 79 3.49 -0.19 6.45
CA GLY A 79 4.90 -0.49 6.37
C GLY A 79 5.82 0.71 6.55
N PRO A 80 5.62 1.82 5.82
CA PRO A 80 6.46 3.01 5.99
C PRO A 80 6.19 3.81 7.26
N SER A 81 5.30 3.38 8.13
CA SER A 81 4.88 4.04 9.37
C SER A 81 3.91 5.19 9.13
N TRP A 82 2.73 5.06 9.66
CA TRP A 82 1.71 6.11 9.57
C TRP A 82 1.78 6.99 10.81
N VAL A 83 1.84 8.28 10.60
CA VAL A 83 1.88 9.25 11.70
C VAL A 83 0.70 10.22 11.60
N SER A 84 0.37 10.87 12.70
CA SER A 84 -0.82 11.74 12.75
C SER A 84 -0.80 12.88 11.76
N SER A 85 0.37 13.39 11.41
CA SER A 85 0.47 14.44 10.39
C SER A 85 0.01 13.97 9.03
N MET A 86 0.11 12.66 8.75
CA MET A 86 -0.39 12.11 7.49
C MET A 86 -1.93 12.12 7.49
N ASP A 87 -2.57 11.93 8.65
CA ASP A 87 -4.01 12.06 8.74
C ASP A 87 -4.44 13.50 8.42
N GLU A 88 -3.69 14.47 8.89
CA GLU A 88 -4.01 15.87 8.64
C GLU A 88 -3.93 16.20 7.16
N LEU A 89 -2.94 15.65 6.46
CA LEU A 89 -2.84 15.84 5.02
C LEU A 89 -4.04 15.25 4.29
N GLY A 90 -4.51 14.09 4.74
CA GLY A 90 -5.68 13.46 4.15
C GLY A 90 -6.95 14.25 4.42
N LEU A 91 -7.09 14.81 5.63
CA LEU A 91 -8.28 15.55 5.99
C LEU A 91 -8.39 16.87 5.22
N SER A 92 -7.28 17.45 4.79
CA SER A 92 -7.32 18.70 4.07
C SER A 92 -8.01 18.54 2.71
N ASN A 93 -8.00 17.32 2.17
CA ASN A 93 -8.57 17.01 0.88
C ASN A 93 -8.04 17.91 -0.23
N GLU A 94 -6.82 18.40 -0.08
CA GLU A 94 -6.18 19.24 -1.05
C GLU A 94 -5.20 18.44 -1.90
N PRO A 95 -4.95 18.84 -3.15
CA PRO A 95 -3.96 18.18 -3.96
C PRO A 95 -2.55 18.36 -3.40
N HIS A 96 -1.76 17.34 -3.51
CA HIS A 96 -0.36 17.36 -3.09
C HIS A 96 0.50 16.86 -4.24
N ILE A 97 1.75 17.27 -4.28
CA ILE A 97 2.68 16.80 -5.31
C ILE A 97 3.41 15.56 -4.80
N ILE A 98 3.34 14.48 -5.55
CA ILE A 98 4.04 13.26 -5.19
C ILE A 98 5.42 13.28 -5.83
N GLU A 99 6.43 12.85 -5.09
CA GLU A 99 7.79 12.79 -5.58
C GLU A 99 8.45 11.47 -5.20
N ASN A 100 9.57 11.18 -5.81
CA ASN A 100 10.35 9.98 -5.52
C ASN A 100 9.52 8.70 -5.65
N VAL A 101 8.75 8.63 -6.72
CA VAL A 101 7.93 7.44 -7.00
C VAL A 101 8.84 6.32 -7.44
N HIS A 102 8.79 5.19 -6.73
CA HIS A 102 9.61 4.03 -7.09
C HIS A 102 9.00 2.77 -6.46
N TYR A 103 9.46 1.62 -6.92
CA TYR A 103 9.01 0.33 -6.41
C TYR A 103 10.03 -0.21 -5.40
N ARG A 104 9.53 -0.74 -4.30
CA ARG A 104 10.33 -1.46 -3.32
C ARG A 104 9.75 -2.86 -3.15
N ASP A 105 10.61 -3.86 -3.05
CA ASP A 105 10.15 -5.25 -2.92
C ASP A 105 9.37 -5.47 -1.63
N ASP A 106 9.67 -4.72 -0.59
CA ASP A 106 9.03 -4.90 0.71
C ASP A 106 7.70 -4.15 0.86
N TYR A 107 7.55 -2.98 0.22
CA TYR A 107 6.33 -2.18 0.39
C TYR A 107 5.59 -1.89 -0.92
N GLY A 108 6.11 -2.34 -2.04
CA GLY A 108 5.50 -2.09 -3.34
C GLY A 108 5.80 -0.69 -3.84
N TRP A 109 4.88 -0.13 -4.61
CA TRP A 109 5.03 1.22 -5.14
C TRP A 109 4.85 2.23 -4.02
N ILE A 110 5.83 3.13 -3.85
CA ILE A 110 5.78 4.17 -2.85
C ILE A 110 6.17 5.51 -3.47
N GLY A 111 5.80 6.57 -2.80
CA GLY A 111 6.18 7.92 -3.18
C GLY A 111 6.15 8.82 -1.97
N ARG A 112 6.65 10.04 -2.11
CA ARG A 112 6.75 10.95 -0.99
C ARG A 112 5.92 12.21 -1.21
N ILE A 113 5.21 12.63 -0.19
CA ILE A 113 4.53 13.91 -0.16
C ILE A 113 5.17 14.68 0.99
N GLY A 114 5.93 15.72 0.67
CA GLY A 114 6.71 16.43 1.66
C GLY A 114 7.74 15.50 2.28
N ARG A 115 7.63 15.28 3.58
CA ARG A 115 8.55 14.39 4.30
C ARG A 115 7.97 13.01 4.55
N TYR A 116 6.75 12.74 4.11
CA TYR A 116 6.09 11.49 4.43
C TYR A 116 6.04 10.54 3.25
N THR A 117 6.30 9.26 3.50
CA THR A 117 6.26 8.21 2.48
C THR A 117 4.90 7.55 2.48
N PHE A 118 4.28 7.45 1.32
CA PHE A 118 2.98 6.81 1.16
C PHE A 118 3.11 5.62 0.23
N GLN A 119 2.36 4.56 0.54
CA GLN A 119 2.18 3.47 -0.41
C GLN A 119 1.15 3.96 -1.43
N LEU A 120 1.44 3.80 -2.72
CA LEU A 120 0.66 4.50 -3.74
C LEU A 120 -0.78 4.04 -3.90
N TYR A 121 -1.14 2.87 -3.35
CA TYR A 121 -2.53 2.49 -3.36
C TYR A 121 -3.37 3.31 -2.34
N HIS A 122 -2.72 4.12 -1.50
CA HIS A 122 -3.40 5.01 -0.57
C HIS A 122 -3.53 6.44 -1.12
N VAL A 123 -3.10 6.68 -2.34
CA VAL A 123 -3.29 7.99 -2.99
C VAL A 123 -3.91 7.77 -4.36
N GLU A 124 -4.54 8.79 -4.88
CA GLU A 124 -5.09 8.73 -6.23
C GLU A 124 -4.78 10.00 -6.98
N PRO A 125 -4.62 9.93 -8.29
CA PRO A 125 -4.29 11.11 -9.07
C PRO A 125 -5.45 12.11 -9.06
N VAL A 126 -5.07 13.38 -9.06
CA VAL A 126 -6.06 14.41 -9.23
C VAL A 126 -6.28 14.42 -10.70
N ASN A 127 -7.47 14.09 -11.06
CA ASN A 127 -7.66 13.90 -12.40
C ASN A 127 -8.18 14.98 -13.12
N SER A 128 -7.57 15.13 -14.08
CA SER A 128 -7.89 16.19 -14.82
C SER A 128 -8.87 15.85 -15.82
N PHE A 129 -9.19 14.76 -15.93
CA PHE A 129 -10.01 14.37 -16.87
C PHE A 129 -11.27 14.96 -16.69
N ASP A 130 -11.50 15.36 -15.74
CA ASP A 130 -12.73 15.92 -15.41
C ASP A 130 -12.88 17.05 -16.35
N ILE A 131 -12.01 17.20 -17.12
CA ILE A 131 -12.07 18.26 -17.85
C ILE A 131 -12.73 17.91 -19.03
N ILE A 132 -13.20 17.78 -19.44
CA ILE A 132 -13.78 17.48 -20.58
C ILE A 132 -14.67 18.35 -21.02
#